data_3121c74b5520c37ba0f979b82d8475ac
#
_entry.id   3121c74b5520c37ba0f979b82d8475ac
#
_cell.length_a   1.000
_cell.length_b   1.000
_cell.length_c   1.000
_cell.angle_alpha   90.00
_cell.angle_beta   90.00
_cell.angle_gamma   90.00
#
_symmetry.space_group_name_H-M   'P 1'
#
loop_
_entity.id
_entity.type
_entity.pdbx_description
1 polymer ?
#
loop_
_entity_poly.entity_id
_entity_poly.type
_entity_poly.pdbx_seq_one_letter_code
_entity_poly.pdbx_strand_id
1 'polypeptide(L)'
;MPRLLAVIVLALCLIPALCQQPSGAAPGHYLFAWTGDVAHKGNDFLAVIDADPSSPSYGRLVTTLATDQQTMRVHHTEYSMPASGMLFANDHDAGRTFIFDLRDPVHPKMAASFTDMAGYMHPHSYLRLPNGHVLATFQHSHDGMNPESLGKHGGLVEIDDTGKVIRSASSADPALPNALLTPYSLVVLPELDRVVSTNSAMDDEDLFRGLTYQVWRLSDLKLLKTMYFDEGDDHYGEISPEEPRLGPDGAIYVQTLACGLERITGVGTDHPKSQLVYSFPASFCGVPTIVGHYLLQSVLYLHSVIVLDIADGAKPAEVSRLKFDDNYYPHWTGWDPKTGRIVVTGGGAGEPRLYLLKFDSATGAVSVDDAFHDADEKPGFKFADRDWPHGWKGSGIPHGVVFSR
;
A
#
# COMPACT_ATOMS: atom_id res chain seq x y z
N MET A 1 -27.24 87.72 -27.93
CA MET A 1 -26.61 87.07 -26.80
C MET A 1 -26.98 85.60 -26.83
N PRO A 2 -26.10 84.71 -27.28
CA PRO A 2 -26.41 83.26 -27.25
C PRO A 2 -25.81 82.62 -25.99
N ARG A 3 -26.60 81.82 -25.31
CA ARG A 3 -26.20 81.01 -24.14
C ARG A 3 -25.52 79.76 -24.61
N LEU A 4 -24.27 79.59 -24.16
CA LEU A 4 -23.49 78.30 -24.26
C LEU A 4 -24.11 77.31 -23.28
N LEU A 5 -24.51 76.12 -23.73
CA LEU A 5 -24.80 74.97 -22.91
C LEU A 5 -23.51 74.14 -22.85
N ALA A 6 -22.95 73.96 -21.67
CA ALA A 6 -21.85 73.02 -21.44
C ALA A 6 -22.43 71.65 -21.19
N VAL A 7 -22.08 70.67 -22.03
CA VAL A 7 -22.39 69.23 -21.85
C VAL A 7 -21.23 68.59 -21.11
N ILE A 8 -21.48 68.18 -19.87
CA ILE A 8 -20.55 67.34 -19.09
C ILE A 8 -20.73 65.88 -19.50
N VAL A 9 -19.73 65.32 -20.16
CA VAL A 9 -19.68 63.88 -20.45
C VAL A 9 -19.04 63.18 -19.27
N LEU A 10 -19.81 62.43 -18.48
CA LEU A 10 -19.31 61.54 -17.44
C LEU A 10 -18.78 60.25 -18.11
N ALA A 11 -17.45 60.09 -18.15
CA ALA A 11 -16.83 58.82 -18.55
C ALA A 11 -16.92 57.82 -17.38
N LEU A 12 -17.81 56.86 -17.43
CA LEU A 12 -17.80 55.70 -16.55
C LEU A 12 -16.60 54.81 -16.96
N CYS A 13 -15.55 54.76 -16.16
CA CYS A 13 -14.48 53.75 -16.23
C CYS A 13 -15.06 52.40 -15.72
N LEU A 14 -15.47 51.53 -16.63
CA LEU A 14 -15.70 50.10 -16.33
C LEU A 14 -14.34 49.44 -16.05
N ILE A 15 -14.02 49.21 -14.77
CA ILE A 15 -12.92 48.37 -14.35
C ILE A 15 -13.42 46.91 -14.60
N PRO A 16 -12.77 46.11 -15.47
CA PRO A 16 -13.12 44.71 -15.57
C PRO A 16 -12.77 44.05 -14.24
N ALA A 17 -13.76 43.47 -13.57
CA ALA A 17 -13.53 42.56 -12.46
C ALA A 17 -12.75 41.36 -13.03
N LEU A 18 -11.47 41.28 -12.72
CA LEU A 18 -10.68 40.07 -12.89
C LEU A 18 -11.35 38.98 -12.01
N CYS A 19 -12.14 38.12 -12.64
CA CYS A 19 -12.48 36.84 -12.07
C CYS A 19 -11.17 36.10 -11.81
N GLN A 20 -10.70 36.09 -10.57
CA GLN A 20 -9.70 35.13 -10.13
C GLN A 20 -10.33 33.75 -10.33
N GLN A 21 -9.89 33.04 -11.37
CA GLN A 21 -10.09 31.60 -11.44
C GLN A 21 -9.49 31.01 -10.15
N PRO A 22 -10.18 30.03 -9.51
CA PRO A 22 -9.56 29.32 -8.43
C PRO A 22 -8.24 28.75 -8.97
N SER A 23 -7.16 29.00 -8.26
CA SER A 23 -5.84 28.44 -8.55
C SER A 23 -5.98 26.93 -8.51
N GLY A 24 -6.19 26.31 -9.68
CA GLY A 24 -6.02 24.88 -9.82
C GLY A 24 -4.62 24.56 -9.32
N ALA A 25 -4.49 23.56 -8.45
CA ALA A 25 -3.19 23.04 -8.05
C ALA A 25 -2.37 22.84 -9.33
N ALA A 26 -1.11 23.29 -9.32
CA ALA A 26 -0.21 23.06 -10.45
C ALA A 26 -0.18 21.59 -10.78
N PRO A 27 -0.27 21.19 -12.06
CA PRO A 27 -0.19 19.79 -12.43
C PRO A 27 1.19 19.26 -12.02
N GLY A 28 1.25 18.64 -10.85
CA GLY A 28 2.42 17.95 -10.33
C GLY A 28 2.18 16.45 -10.32
N HIS A 29 3.23 15.71 -10.08
CA HIS A 29 3.16 14.29 -9.78
C HIS A 29 3.83 14.04 -8.44
N TYR A 30 3.16 13.34 -7.54
CA TYR A 30 3.56 13.26 -6.15
C TYR A 30 3.62 11.82 -5.68
N LEU A 31 4.45 11.59 -4.68
CA LEU A 31 4.54 10.36 -3.93
C LEU A 31 4.06 10.63 -2.50
N PHE A 32 3.14 9.82 -2.03
CA PHE A 32 2.59 9.87 -0.68
C PHE A 32 3.18 8.72 0.13
N ALA A 33 4.03 9.05 1.10
CA ALA A 33 4.70 8.08 1.95
C ALA A 33 4.07 8.10 3.35
N TRP A 34 3.40 7.02 3.72
CA TRP A 34 2.87 6.82 5.06
C TRP A 34 3.99 6.45 6.00
N THR A 35 4.21 7.27 7.02
CA THR A 35 5.47 7.32 7.77
C THR A 35 5.20 7.35 9.26
N GLY A 36 5.93 6.54 10.03
CA GLY A 36 5.98 6.60 11.48
C GLY A 36 7.30 7.16 12.01
N ASP A 37 7.37 7.35 13.30
CA ASP A 37 8.61 7.68 14.01
C ASP A 37 9.38 6.40 14.37
N VAL A 38 10.63 6.30 13.93
CA VAL A 38 11.54 5.18 14.27
C VAL A 38 11.67 4.99 15.79
N ALA A 39 11.63 6.08 16.57
CA ALA A 39 11.76 6.04 18.03
C ALA A 39 10.43 5.82 18.76
N HIS A 40 9.30 5.73 18.06
CA HIS A 40 7.93 5.59 18.62
C HIS A 40 7.57 6.69 19.64
N LYS A 41 8.10 7.91 19.48
CA LYS A 41 7.83 9.07 20.35
C LYS A 41 7.02 10.16 19.66
N GLY A 42 7.19 10.28 18.34
CA GLY A 42 6.42 11.18 17.49
C GLY A 42 5.15 10.51 16.97
N ASN A 43 4.36 11.28 16.25
CA ASN A 43 3.12 10.81 15.65
C ASN A 43 3.35 10.32 14.22
N ASP A 44 2.44 9.46 13.78
CA ASP A 44 2.33 9.08 12.37
C ASP A 44 2.06 10.30 11.50
N PHE A 45 2.61 10.30 10.30
CA PHE A 45 2.40 11.38 9.34
C PHE A 45 2.46 10.91 7.90
N LEU A 46 1.78 11.62 7.02
CA LEU A 46 1.89 11.47 5.58
C LEU A 46 2.93 12.45 5.04
N ALA A 47 3.99 11.97 4.39
CA ALA A 47 4.94 12.80 3.66
C ALA A 47 4.54 12.89 2.19
N VAL A 48 4.53 14.10 1.62
CA VAL A 48 4.29 14.36 0.20
C VAL A 48 5.60 14.77 -0.44
N ILE A 49 6.04 14.01 -1.44
CA ILE A 49 7.32 14.16 -2.10
C ILE A 49 7.06 14.42 -3.59
N ASP A 50 7.80 15.34 -4.19
CA ASP A 50 7.73 15.60 -5.63
C ASP A 50 8.28 14.40 -6.41
N ALA A 51 7.43 13.78 -7.19
CA ALA A 51 7.74 12.60 -8.00
C ALA A 51 7.66 12.88 -9.51
N ASP A 52 7.60 14.17 -9.93
CA ASP A 52 7.60 14.55 -11.34
C ASP A 52 9.04 14.63 -11.87
N PRO A 53 9.47 13.72 -12.77
CA PRO A 53 10.84 13.73 -13.30
C PRO A 53 11.21 15.01 -14.09
N SER A 54 10.21 15.80 -14.49
CA SER A 54 10.43 17.07 -15.18
C SER A 54 10.52 18.26 -14.21
N SER A 55 10.21 18.06 -12.95
CA SER A 55 10.23 19.11 -11.93
C SER A 55 11.65 19.43 -11.47
N PRO A 56 12.01 20.71 -11.24
CA PRO A 56 13.29 21.09 -10.64
C PRO A 56 13.39 20.66 -9.16
N SER A 57 12.27 20.29 -8.53
CA SER A 57 12.19 19.79 -7.15
C SER A 57 11.97 18.27 -7.07
N TYR A 58 12.27 17.54 -8.14
CA TYR A 58 12.17 16.08 -8.18
C TYR A 58 12.93 15.42 -7.03
N GLY A 59 12.24 14.63 -6.21
CA GLY A 59 12.81 14.02 -5.01
C GLY A 59 12.80 14.90 -3.75
N ARG A 60 12.22 16.12 -3.79
CA ARG A 60 12.15 17.00 -2.63
C ARG A 60 10.84 16.86 -1.87
N LEU A 61 10.90 17.06 -0.56
CA LEU A 61 9.72 17.14 0.28
C LEU A 61 8.89 18.37 -0.10
N VAL A 62 7.60 18.15 -0.34
CA VAL A 62 6.63 19.21 -0.61
C VAL A 62 5.96 19.68 0.68
N THR A 63 5.38 18.73 1.42
CA THR A 63 4.70 19.00 2.69
C THR A 63 4.56 17.73 3.51
N THR A 64 4.02 17.85 4.73
CA THR A 64 3.63 16.72 5.57
C THR A 64 2.28 16.97 6.23
N LEU A 65 1.55 15.90 6.54
CA LEU A 65 0.34 15.94 7.34
C LEU A 65 0.50 14.98 8.51
N ALA A 66 0.69 15.51 9.74
CA ALA A 66 0.73 14.71 10.94
C ALA A 66 -0.68 14.27 11.37
N THR A 67 -0.77 13.10 11.99
CA THR A 67 -1.97 12.63 12.69
C THR A 67 -1.88 12.94 14.19
N ASP A 68 -2.89 12.54 14.94
CA ASP A 68 -2.90 12.58 16.40
C ASP A 68 -2.52 11.22 17.03
N GLN A 69 -2.10 10.23 16.22
CA GLN A 69 -1.66 8.92 16.66
C GLN A 69 -0.15 8.91 16.89
N GLN A 70 0.29 8.65 18.11
CA GLN A 70 1.68 8.29 18.38
C GLN A 70 1.99 6.97 17.69
N THR A 71 3.10 6.91 16.95
CA THR A 71 3.49 5.73 16.18
C THR A 71 3.58 4.49 17.06
N MET A 72 2.81 3.45 16.69
CA MET A 72 2.96 2.10 17.18
C MET A 72 3.52 1.18 16.11
N ARG A 73 2.80 0.99 14.99
CA ARG A 73 3.29 0.28 13.81
C ARG A 73 2.60 0.83 12.55
N VAL A 74 3.13 1.93 12.01
CA VAL A 74 2.72 2.41 10.68
C VAL A 74 2.90 1.27 9.68
N HIS A 75 1.86 1.01 8.88
CA HIS A 75 1.89 -0.17 8.01
C HIS A 75 1.38 0.14 6.60
N HIS A 76 0.25 -0.38 6.18
CA HIS A 76 -0.17 -0.31 4.78
C HIS A 76 -0.95 0.97 4.43
N THR A 77 -0.84 1.35 3.16
CA THR A 77 -1.82 2.15 2.41
C THR A 77 -2.56 1.26 1.42
N GLU A 78 -3.52 1.80 0.66
CA GLU A 78 -3.89 1.19 -0.62
C GLU A 78 -2.65 1.11 -1.53
N TYR A 79 -2.65 0.19 -2.52
CA TYR A 79 -1.50 -0.01 -3.43
C TYR A 79 -1.45 0.98 -4.59
N SER A 80 -2.54 1.69 -4.82
CA SER A 80 -2.65 2.73 -5.86
C SER A 80 -3.61 3.82 -5.42
N MET A 81 -3.38 5.05 -5.91
CA MET A 81 -4.24 6.18 -5.61
C MET A 81 -5.64 5.96 -6.18
N PRO A 82 -6.70 5.99 -5.34
CA PRO A 82 -8.06 5.84 -5.80
C PRO A 82 -8.54 7.06 -6.61
N ALA A 83 -9.55 6.84 -7.47
CA ALA A 83 -10.13 7.91 -8.28
C ALA A 83 -10.78 9.01 -7.44
N SER A 84 -11.28 8.67 -6.25
CA SER A 84 -11.85 9.63 -5.30
C SER A 84 -10.82 10.56 -4.66
N GLY A 85 -9.54 10.20 -4.69
CA GLY A 85 -8.47 10.88 -3.95
C GLY A 85 -8.50 10.65 -2.44
N MET A 86 -9.36 9.72 -1.96
CA MET A 86 -9.47 9.33 -0.55
C MET A 86 -8.62 8.09 -0.28
N LEU A 87 -7.41 8.29 0.24
CA LEU A 87 -6.44 7.22 0.51
C LEU A 87 -6.62 6.64 1.91
N PHE A 88 -6.76 5.31 2.00
CA PHE A 88 -6.75 4.58 3.27
C PHE A 88 -5.33 4.20 3.68
N ALA A 89 -5.07 4.32 4.99
CA ALA A 89 -3.82 3.90 5.62
C ALA A 89 -4.06 3.43 7.06
N ASN A 90 -3.13 2.71 7.66
CA ASN A 90 -3.26 2.26 9.04
C ASN A 90 -1.98 2.43 9.88
N ASP A 91 -2.17 2.57 11.19
CA ASP A 91 -1.25 2.08 12.20
C ASP A 91 -1.83 0.76 12.72
N HIS A 92 -1.15 -0.33 12.39
CA HIS A 92 -1.63 -1.69 12.64
C HIS A 92 -1.82 -1.97 14.13
N ASP A 93 -0.78 -1.73 14.94
CA ASP A 93 -0.79 -2.06 16.36
C ASP A 93 -1.65 -1.09 17.17
N ALA A 94 -1.82 0.14 16.70
CA ALA A 94 -2.82 1.06 17.27
C ALA A 94 -4.26 0.65 16.91
N GLY A 95 -4.45 -0.34 16.02
CA GLY A 95 -5.76 -0.75 15.54
C GLY A 95 -6.50 0.35 14.78
N ARG A 96 -5.78 1.29 14.19
CA ARG A 96 -6.36 2.54 13.68
C ARG A 96 -6.26 2.67 12.17
N THR A 97 -7.38 3.03 11.54
CA THR A 97 -7.45 3.39 10.12
C THR A 97 -7.57 4.90 9.97
N PHE A 98 -6.91 5.43 8.95
CA PHE A 98 -6.96 6.82 8.53
C PHE A 98 -7.46 6.90 7.08
N ILE A 99 -8.22 7.95 6.77
CA ILE A 99 -8.60 8.29 5.40
C ILE A 99 -8.08 9.71 5.13
N PHE A 100 -7.21 9.83 4.13
CA PHE A 100 -6.62 11.10 3.71
C PHE A 100 -7.31 11.62 2.45
N ASP A 101 -7.75 12.88 2.46
CA ASP A 101 -8.19 13.61 1.27
C ASP A 101 -6.96 14.21 0.58
N LEU A 102 -6.60 13.63 -0.57
CA LEU A 102 -5.42 13.99 -1.37
C LEU A 102 -5.80 14.59 -2.73
N ARG A 103 -7.03 15.11 -2.86
CA ARG A 103 -7.47 15.81 -4.08
C ARG A 103 -6.69 17.10 -4.32
N ASP A 104 -6.18 17.73 -3.27
CA ASP A 104 -5.15 18.75 -3.32
C ASP A 104 -3.87 18.21 -2.66
N PRO A 105 -2.93 17.66 -3.45
CA PRO A 105 -1.74 16.99 -2.93
C PRO A 105 -0.84 17.87 -2.09
N VAL A 106 -0.81 19.17 -2.33
CA VAL A 106 0.05 20.12 -1.61
C VAL A 106 -0.58 20.64 -0.31
N HIS A 107 -1.89 20.40 -0.13
CA HIS A 107 -2.63 20.68 1.10
C HIS A 107 -3.44 19.45 1.53
N PRO A 108 -2.78 18.32 1.83
CA PRO A 108 -3.45 17.08 2.24
C PRO A 108 -4.25 17.31 3.52
N LYS A 109 -5.36 16.56 3.67
CA LYS A 109 -6.22 16.63 4.86
C LYS A 109 -6.54 15.23 5.37
N MET A 110 -6.68 15.08 6.67
CA MET A 110 -7.30 13.89 7.24
C MET A 110 -8.81 14.04 7.15
N ALA A 111 -9.46 13.18 6.36
CA ALA A 111 -10.91 13.19 6.16
C ALA A 111 -11.62 12.43 7.27
N ALA A 112 -11.08 11.30 7.70
CA ALA A 112 -11.61 10.49 8.79
C ALA A 112 -10.50 9.67 9.47
N SER A 113 -10.76 9.23 10.70
CA SER A 113 -9.93 8.28 11.43
C SER A 113 -10.80 7.54 12.44
N PHE A 114 -10.61 6.23 12.57
CA PHE A 114 -11.46 5.40 13.42
C PHE A 114 -10.78 4.09 13.83
N THR A 115 -11.28 3.46 14.91
CA THR A 115 -10.82 2.18 15.45
C THR A 115 -11.92 1.11 15.49
N ASP A 116 -13.20 1.51 15.46
CA ASP A 116 -14.33 0.57 15.44
C ASP A 116 -14.60 0.08 14.02
N MET A 117 -14.41 -1.21 13.79
CA MET A 117 -14.48 -1.87 12.49
C MET A 117 -15.40 -3.09 12.54
N ALA A 118 -16.62 -2.92 13.00
CA ALA A 118 -17.62 -3.99 13.08
C ALA A 118 -17.18 -5.16 14.00
N GLY A 119 -16.44 -4.86 15.07
CA GLY A 119 -15.96 -5.88 16.01
C GLY A 119 -14.63 -6.51 15.64
N TYR A 120 -13.94 -5.98 14.63
CA TYR A 120 -12.59 -6.40 14.26
C TYR A 120 -11.54 -5.35 14.58
N MET A 121 -10.31 -5.80 14.80
CA MET A 121 -9.14 -4.98 15.14
C MET A 121 -7.91 -5.39 14.32
N HIS A 122 -6.86 -4.58 14.39
CA HIS A 122 -5.62 -4.73 13.65
C HIS A 122 -5.86 -4.74 12.12
N PRO A 123 -6.24 -3.58 11.53
CA PRO A 123 -6.40 -3.42 10.08
C PRO A 123 -5.07 -3.68 9.39
N HIS A 124 -5.10 -4.40 8.26
CA HIS A 124 -3.86 -4.69 7.55
C HIS A 124 -3.86 -4.13 6.13
N SER A 125 -4.65 -4.66 5.22
CA SER A 125 -4.62 -4.27 3.80
C SER A 125 -5.95 -3.69 3.34
N TYR A 126 -5.88 -2.82 2.34
CA TYR A 126 -7.01 -2.12 1.75
C TYR A 126 -7.01 -2.31 0.24
N LEU A 127 -8.14 -2.72 -0.32
CA LEU A 127 -8.30 -2.84 -1.76
C LEU A 127 -9.60 -2.19 -2.23
N ARG A 128 -9.50 -1.34 -3.26
CA ARG A 128 -10.63 -0.65 -3.84
C ARG A 128 -11.50 -1.61 -4.64
N LEU A 129 -12.81 -1.61 -4.35
CA LEU A 129 -13.84 -2.33 -5.09
C LEU A 129 -14.33 -1.54 -6.32
N PRO A 130 -14.95 -2.22 -7.30
CA PRO A 130 -15.53 -1.53 -8.47
C PRO A 130 -16.61 -0.50 -8.13
N ASN A 131 -17.30 -0.65 -6.99
CA ASN A 131 -18.31 0.30 -6.50
C ASN A 131 -17.69 1.56 -5.83
N GLY A 132 -16.36 1.63 -5.73
CA GLY A 132 -15.63 2.72 -5.10
C GLY A 132 -15.39 2.55 -3.60
N HIS A 133 -15.99 1.57 -2.93
CA HIS A 133 -15.68 1.26 -1.53
C HIS A 133 -14.34 0.55 -1.39
N VAL A 134 -13.86 0.44 -0.16
CA VAL A 134 -12.67 -0.34 0.20
C VAL A 134 -13.08 -1.63 0.87
N LEU A 135 -12.52 -2.76 0.44
CA LEU A 135 -12.54 -3.99 1.20
C LEU A 135 -11.21 -4.11 1.96
N ALA A 136 -11.32 -4.17 3.27
CA ALA A 136 -10.18 -4.20 4.19
C ALA A 136 -10.08 -5.55 4.91
N THR A 137 -8.85 -5.98 5.18
CA THR A 137 -8.57 -7.13 6.06
C THR A 137 -8.31 -6.67 7.48
N PHE A 138 -8.80 -7.43 8.44
CA PHE A 138 -8.56 -7.26 9.86
C PHE A 138 -8.09 -8.59 10.44
N GLN A 139 -6.99 -8.56 11.18
CA GLN A 139 -6.34 -9.79 11.62
C GLN A 139 -7.04 -10.46 12.79
N HIS A 140 -7.69 -9.69 13.66
CA HIS A 140 -8.29 -10.24 14.89
C HIS A 140 -9.72 -9.75 15.07
N SER A 141 -10.54 -10.58 15.74
CA SER A 141 -11.81 -10.18 16.33
C SER A 141 -11.59 -9.78 17.79
N HIS A 142 -12.48 -8.95 18.34
CA HIS A 142 -12.57 -8.78 19.77
C HIS A 142 -12.98 -10.11 20.42
N ASP A 143 -12.28 -10.55 21.45
CA ASP A 143 -12.79 -11.56 22.34
C ASP A 143 -13.89 -10.92 23.19
N GLY A 144 -15.11 -11.38 23.04
CA GLY A 144 -16.27 -10.83 23.75
C GLY A 144 -16.19 -10.91 25.29
N MET A 145 -15.20 -11.63 25.84
CA MET A 145 -14.98 -11.79 27.28
C MET A 145 -13.81 -10.99 27.81
N ASN A 146 -12.83 -10.64 26.96
CA ASN A 146 -11.69 -9.80 27.30
C ASN A 146 -11.32 -8.92 26.10
N PRO A 147 -11.64 -7.60 26.15
CA PRO A 147 -11.31 -6.68 25.04
C PRO A 147 -9.80 -6.56 24.73
N GLU A 148 -8.94 -6.97 25.65
CA GLU A 148 -7.48 -6.96 25.48
C GLU A 148 -6.93 -8.25 24.89
N SER A 149 -7.75 -9.32 24.77
CA SER A 149 -7.32 -10.56 24.17
C SER A 149 -7.67 -10.59 22.69
N LEU A 150 -6.67 -10.93 21.87
CA LEU A 150 -6.84 -11.10 20.42
C LEU A 150 -7.55 -12.44 20.14
N GLY A 151 -8.63 -12.39 19.36
CA GLY A 151 -9.28 -13.59 18.83
C GLY A 151 -8.40 -14.29 17.80
N LYS A 152 -8.57 -15.60 17.66
CA LYS A 152 -7.79 -16.43 16.71
C LYS A 152 -8.18 -16.23 15.25
N HIS A 153 -9.16 -15.41 14.96
CA HIS A 153 -9.64 -15.12 13.62
C HIS A 153 -10.06 -13.67 13.50
N GLY A 154 -9.91 -13.13 12.32
CA GLY A 154 -10.30 -11.77 11.97
C GLY A 154 -11.50 -11.72 11.05
N GLY A 155 -11.43 -10.83 10.07
CA GLY A 155 -12.51 -10.68 9.10
C GLY A 155 -12.19 -9.76 7.94
N LEU A 156 -13.16 -9.67 7.03
CA LEU A 156 -13.19 -8.70 5.95
C LEU A 156 -14.27 -7.65 6.24
N VAL A 157 -13.95 -6.38 5.99
CA VAL A 157 -14.89 -5.27 6.21
C VAL A 157 -14.92 -4.39 4.95
N GLU A 158 -16.11 -4.13 4.41
CA GLU A 158 -16.31 -3.15 3.34
C GLU A 158 -16.65 -1.79 3.97
N ILE A 159 -15.90 -0.75 3.57
CA ILE A 159 -15.91 0.58 4.15
C ILE A 159 -16.03 1.60 3.01
N ASP A 160 -16.86 2.63 3.14
CA ASP A 160 -16.92 3.73 2.19
C ASP A 160 -15.86 4.83 2.49
N ASP A 161 -15.74 5.81 1.59
CA ASP A 161 -14.78 6.92 1.72
C ASP A 161 -15.05 7.86 2.91
N THR A 162 -16.16 7.68 3.63
CA THR A 162 -16.47 8.43 4.87
C THR A 162 -16.08 7.67 6.14
N GLY A 163 -15.59 6.42 6.00
CA GLY A 163 -15.28 5.53 7.12
C GLY A 163 -16.48 4.71 7.62
N LYS A 164 -17.62 4.77 6.92
CA LYS A 164 -18.79 4.00 7.30
C LYS A 164 -18.64 2.55 6.87
N VAL A 165 -18.83 1.64 7.83
CA VAL A 165 -18.93 0.21 7.55
C VAL A 165 -20.20 -0.10 6.78
N ILE A 166 -20.08 -0.79 5.65
CA ILE A 166 -21.19 -1.22 4.79
C ILE A 166 -21.62 -2.64 5.13
N ARG A 167 -20.63 -3.56 5.22
CA ARG A 167 -20.81 -4.95 5.61
C ARG A 167 -19.51 -5.54 6.09
N SER A 168 -19.59 -6.67 6.79
CA SER A 168 -18.42 -7.41 7.24
C SER A 168 -18.69 -8.92 7.22
N ALA A 169 -17.62 -9.72 7.25
CA ALA A 169 -17.69 -11.17 7.36
C ALA A 169 -16.50 -11.70 8.16
N SER A 170 -16.78 -12.69 9.01
CA SER A 170 -15.76 -13.38 9.82
C SER A 170 -14.94 -14.34 8.96
N SER A 171 -13.63 -14.38 9.20
CA SER A 171 -12.73 -15.40 8.64
C SER A 171 -12.83 -16.77 9.34
N ALA A 172 -13.55 -16.86 10.43
CA ALA A 172 -13.72 -18.13 11.15
C ALA A 172 -14.30 -19.23 10.25
N ASP A 173 -13.66 -20.38 10.23
CA ASP A 173 -14.14 -21.57 9.54
C ASP A 173 -14.42 -22.68 10.56
N PRO A 174 -15.69 -23.06 10.78
CA PRO A 174 -16.05 -24.11 11.73
C PRO A 174 -15.41 -25.47 11.43
N ALA A 175 -14.99 -25.73 10.18
CA ALA A 175 -14.28 -26.94 9.82
C ALA A 175 -12.82 -26.94 10.26
N LEU A 176 -12.26 -25.77 10.58
CA LEU A 176 -10.85 -25.56 10.96
C LEU A 176 -10.73 -24.74 12.27
N PRO A 177 -11.30 -25.21 13.40
CA PRO A 177 -11.44 -24.39 14.62
C PRO A 177 -10.10 -24.03 15.28
N ASN A 178 -9.02 -24.69 14.92
CA ASN A 178 -7.67 -24.45 15.46
C ASN A 178 -6.72 -23.76 14.48
N ALA A 179 -7.15 -23.51 13.24
CA ALA A 179 -6.33 -22.81 12.27
C ALA A 179 -6.18 -21.32 12.64
N LEU A 180 -5.01 -20.75 12.32
CA LEU A 180 -4.79 -19.33 12.36
C LEU A 180 -5.46 -18.70 11.14
N LEU A 181 -6.59 -18.01 11.36
CA LEU A 181 -7.41 -17.42 10.31
C LEU A 181 -7.43 -15.89 10.46
N THR A 182 -6.25 -15.29 10.36
CA THR A 182 -5.97 -13.86 10.52
C THR A 182 -5.73 -13.24 9.15
N PRO A 183 -6.77 -12.67 8.49
CA PRO A 183 -6.67 -12.12 7.13
C PRO A 183 -5.58 -11.05 7.05
N TYR A 184 -4.56 -11.32 6.23
CA TYR A 184 -3.41 -10.44 6.04
C TYR A 184 -3.65 -9.49 4.86
N SER A 185 -3.78 -10.02 3.67
CA SER A 185 -4.02 -9.25 2.47
C SER A 185 -5.07 -9.92 1.58
N LEU A 186 -5.45 -9.27 0.48
CA LEU A 186 -6.50 -9.76 -0.38
C LEU A 186 -6.35 -9.33 -1.84
N VAL A 187 -6.98 -10.08 -2.73
CA VAL A 187 -7.20 -9.73 -4.13
C VAL A 187 -8.67 -9.94 -4.50
N VAL A 188 -9.20 -9.06 -5.32
CA VAL A 188 -10.59 -9.10 -5.78
C VAL A 188 -10.64 -9.45 -7.26
N LEU A 189 -11.51 -10.41 -7.60
CA LEU A 189 -11.76 -10.87 -8.97
C LEU A 189 -13.25 -10.66 -9.30
N PRO A 190 -13.65 -9.45 -9.69
CA PRO A 190 -15.06 -9.09 -9.88
C PRO A 190 -15.75 -9.95 -10.95
N GLU A 191 -15.04 -10.26 -12.02
CA GLU A 191 -15.57 -11.09 -13.14
C GLU A 191 -15.92 -12.51 -12.73
N LEU A 192 -15.33 -13.00 -11.64
CA LEU A 192 -15.59 -14.32 -11.08
C LEU A 192 -16.52 -14.27 -9.86
N ASP A 193 -16.89 -13.07 -9.39
CA ASP A 193 -17.55 -12.85 -8.09
C ASP A 193 -16.76 -13.48 -6.93
N ARG A 194 -15.43 -13.24 -6.91
CA ARG A 194 -14.53 -13.82 -5.90
C ARG A 194 -13.63 -12.79 -5.23
N VAL A 195 -13.30 -13.09 -3.97
CA VAL A 195 -12.19 -12.52 -3.22
C VAL A 195 -11.31 -13.67 -2.77
N VAL A 196 -10.00 -13.48 -2.79
CA VAL A 196 -9.06 -14.37 -2.12
C VAL A 196 -8.30 -13.56 -1.09
N SER A 197 -8.30 -14.03 0.16
CA SER A 197 -7.49 -13.48 1.24
C SER A 197 -6.47 -14.52 1.72
N THR A 198 -5.29 -14.04 2.10
CA THR A 198 -4.25 -14.81 2.78
C THR A 198 -4.42 -14.70 4.29
N ASN A 199 -3.92 -15.67 5.04
CA ASN A 199 -3.91 -15.64 6.50
C ASN A 199 -2.47 -15.69 7.00
N SER A 200 -2.05 -14.66 7.72
CA SER A 200 -0.75 -14.54 8.35
C SER A 200 -0.87 -13.67 9.59
N ALA A 201 0.01 -13.85 10.57
CA ALA A 201 0.06 -13.03 11.77
C ALA A 201 1.17 -11.98 11.68
N MET A 202 1.02 -10.92 12.47
CA MET A 202 2.02 -9.85 12.63
C MET A 202 2.70 -9.90 14.00
N ASP A 203 2.28 -10.78 14.89
CA ASP A 203 2.93 -10.98 16.18
C ASP A 203 4.08 -11.99 16.07
N ASP A 204 5.13 -11.78 16.87
CA ASP A 204 6.39 -12.53 16.79
C ASP A 204 6.21 -14.04 17.08
N GLU A 205 5.21 -14.42 17.88
CA GLU A 205 4.99 -15.81 18.28
C GLU A 205 4.38 -16.64 17.14
N ASP A 206 3.58 -16.00 16.29
CA ASP A 206 2.81 -16.64 15.21
C ASP A 206 3.28 -16.23 13.80
N LEU A 207 4.38 -15.48 13.69
CA LEU A 207 4.84 -14.83 12.45
C LEU A 207 4.98 -15.78 11.25
N PHE A 208 5.38 -17.04 11.46
CA PHE A 208 5.52 -18.05 10.40
C PHE A 208 4.45 -19.14 10.41
N ARG A 209 3.39 -18.98 11.23
CA ARG A 209 2.36 -20.03 11.41
C ARG A 209 1.17 -19.93 10.46
N GLY A 210 1.09 -18.87 9.65
CA GLY A 210 0.09 -18.77 8.60
C GLY A 210 0.34 -19.78 7.49
N LEU A 211 -0.68 -20.60 7.15
CA LEU A 211 -0.58 -21.69 6.17
C LEU A 211 -1.74 -21.71 5.18
N THR A 212 -2.65 -20.73 5.24
CA THR A 212 -3.93 -20.85 4.54
C THR A 212 -4.24 -19.60 3.71
N TYR A 213 -5.08 -19.82 2.71
CA TYR A 213 -5.84 -18.76 2.03
C TYR A 213 -7.34 -19.08 2.07
N GLN A 214 -8.15 -18.05 1.95
CA GLN A 214 -9.60 -18.15 1.94
C GLN A 214 -10.19 -17.63 0.64
N VAL A 215 -11.16 -18.35 0.11
CA VAL A 215 -11.92 -17.96 -1.08
C VAL A 215 -13.31 -17.55 -0.64
N TRP A 216 -13.71 -16.32 -1.01
CA TRP A 216 -14.99 -15.72 -0.65
C TRP A 216 -15.80 -15.41 -1.90
N ARG A 217 -17.11 -15.35 -1.76
CA ARG A 217 -17.98 -14.73 -2.77
C ARG A 217 -18.02 -13.22 -2.54
N LEU A 218 -17.66 -12.44 -3.57
CA LEU A 218 -17.56 -10.98 -3.47
C LEU A 218 -18.92 -10.32 -3.19
N SER A 219 -19.99 -10.82 -3.84
CA SER A 219 -21.32 -10.18 -3.80
C SER A 219 -21.96 -10.14 -2.41
N ASP A 220 -21.66 -11.10 -1.52
CA ASP A 220 -22.21 -11.17 -0.15
C ASP A 220 -21.15 -11.43 0.94
N LEU A 221 -19.88 -11.45 0.61
CA LEU A 221 -18.76 -11.78 1.48
C LEU A 221 -18.87 -13.15 2.16
N LYS A 222 -19.61 -14.08 1.56
CA LYS A 222 -19.70 -15.45 2.10
C LYS A 222 -18.39 -16.18 1.94
N LEU A 223 -17.82 -16.69 3.03
CA LEU A 223 -16.70 -17.63 2.99
C LEU A 223 -17.15 -18.90 2.25
N LEU A 224 -16.45 -19.27 1.19
CA LEU A 224 -16.72 -20.46 0.39
C LEU A 224 -15.80 -21.59 0.77
N LYS A 225 -14.50 -21.31 0.95
CA LYS A 225 -13.49 -22.32 1.29
C LYS A 225 -12.31 -21.70 2.03
N THR A 226 -11.73 -22.47 2.95
CA THR A 226 -10.39 -22.29 3.49
C THR A 226 -9.50 -23.40 2.95
N MET A 227 -8.35 -23.02 2.37
CA MET A 227 -7.42 -23.95 1.72
C MET A 227 -6.04 -23.79 2.35
N TYR A 228 -5.33 -24.91 2.52
CA TYR A 228 -3.91 -24.86 2.81
C TYR A 228 -3.12 -24.60 1.53
N PHE A 229 -2.00 -23.89 1.65
CA PHE A 229 -1.03 -23.82 0.57
C PHE A 229 -0.34 -25.18 0.36
N ASP A 230 0.09 -25.42 -0.87
CA ASP A 230 0.98 -26.53 -1.18
C ASP A 230 2.40 -26.08 -0.80
N GLU A 231 2.86 -26.50 0.35
CA GLU A 231 4.11 -26.02 0.96
C GLU A 231 5.35 -26.43 0.14
N GLY A 232 5.23 -27.39 -0.77
CA GLY A 232 6.38 -27.99 -1.44
C GLY A 232 7.37 -28.65 -0.46
N ASP A 233 8.47 -29.17 -0.98
CA ASP A 233 9.46 -29.92 -0.16
C ASP A 233 10.37 -29.02 0.68
N ASP A 234 10.39 -27.68 0.45
CA ASP A 234 11.45 -26.78 0.96
C ASP A 234 11.03 -25.90 2.15
N HIS A 235 9.74 -25.86 2.53
CA HIS A 235 9.25 -24.87 3.49
C HIS A 235 8.90 -25.37 4.89
N TYR A 236 9.00 -26.64 5.18
CA TYR A 236 8.80 -27.23 6.54
C TYR A 236 7.55 -26.73 7.29
N GLY A 237 6.51 -26.25 6.58
CA GLY A 237 5.28 -25.72 7.18
C GLY A 237 5.39 -24.30 7.75
N GLU A 238 6.41 -23.53 7.44
CA GLU A 238 6.62 -22.17 7.92
C GLU A 238 6.60 -21.17 6.76
N ILE A 239 5.45 -20.94 6.12
CA ILE A 239 5.39 -20.12 4.90
C ILE A 239 4.93 -18.69 5.13
N SER A 240 3.95 -18.44 6.01
CA SER A 240 3.32 -17.13 6.23
C SER A 240 2.96 -16.42 4.93
N PRO A 241 1.84 -16.81 4.28
CA PRO A 241 1.42 -16.22 3.02
C PRO A 241 0.92 -14.80 3.23
N GLU A 242 1.48 -13.84 2.49
CA GLU A 242 1.20 -12.44 2.72
C GLU A 242 0.44 -11.80 1.56
N GLU A 243 1.14 -11.34 0.54
CA GLU A 243 0.62 -10.40 -0.45
C GLU A 243 0.16 -11.07 -1.76
N PRO A 244 -1.15 -11.25 -1.97
CA PRO A 244 -1.67 -11.78 -3.22
C PRO A 244 -1.70 -10.69 -4.31
N ARG A 245 -1.30 -11.05 -5.53
CA ARG A 245 -1.39 -10.21 -6.72
C ARG A 245 -2.00 -10.99 -7.87
N LEU A 246 -2.89 -10.35 -8.62
CA LEU A 246 -3.44 -10.93 -9.85
C LEU A 246 -2.40 -10.87 -10.97
N GLY A 247 -2.03 -12.02 -11.50
CA GLY A 247 -1.11 -12.13 -12.61
C GLY A 247 -1.79 -11.97 -13.98
N PRO A 248 -1.01 -11.77 -15.04
CA PRO A 248 -1.53 -11.59 -16.40
C PRO A 248 -2.21 -12.85 -16.97
N ASP A 249 -1.89 -14.00 -16.43
CA ASP A 249 -2.50 -15.30 -16.77
C ASP A 249 -3.81 -15.60 -16.01
N GLY A 250 -4.30 -14.64 -15.21
CA GLY A 250 -5.49 -14.78 -14.37
C GLY A 250 -5.29 -15.62 -13.11
N ALA A 251 -4.08 -16.12 -12.85
CA ALA A 251 -3.73 -16.75 -11.57
C ALA A 251 -3.39 -15.69 -10.52
N ILE A 252 -3.45 -16.09 -9.26
CA ILE A 252 -3.04 -15.24 -8.14
C ILE A 252 -1.67 -15.70 -7.67
N TYR A 253 -0.73 -14.77 -7.65
CA TYR A 253 0.61 -14.96 -7.12
C TYR A 253 0.65 -14.45 -5.69
N VAL A 254 1.06 -15.30 -4.75
CA VAL A 254 1.16 -14.98 -3.33
C VAL A 254 2.62 -15.07 -2.92
N GLN A 255 3.19 -13.94 -2.53
CA GLN A 255 4.47 -13.93 -1.87
C GLN A 255 4.28 -14.41 -0.43
N THR A 256 5.25 -15.17 0.09
CA THR A 256 5.30 -15.59 1.50
C THR A 256 6.45 -14.89 2.22
N LEU A 257 6.32 -14.69 3.55
CA LEU A 257 7.41 -14.14 4.36
C LEU A 257 8.67 -15.03 4.31
N ALA A 258 8.47 -16.34 4.21
CA ALA A 258 9.55 -17.32 4.02
C ALA A 258 10.18 -17.27 2.61
N CYS A 259 9.74 -16.35 1.73
CA CYS A 259 10.27 -16.14 0.38
C CYS A 259 9.93 -17.25 -0.64
N GLY A 260 8.81 -17.94 -0.48
CA GLY A 260 8.16 -18.68 -1.54
C GLY A 260 7.30 -17.76 -2.42
N LEU A 261 7.11 -18.12 -3.67
CA LEU A 261 6.09 -17.56 -4.56
C LEU A 261 5.10 -18.67 -4.88
N GLU A 262 3.92 -18.57 -4.27
CA GLU A 262 2.81 -19.48 -4.50
C GLU A 262 1.93 -18.99 -5.65
N ARG A 263 1.43 -19.89 -6.48
CA ARG A 263 0.51 -19.58 -7.57
C ARG A 263 -0.82 -20.29 -7.36
N ILE A 264 -1.88 -19.50 -7.13
CA ILE A 264 -3.25 -20.02 -6.94
C ILE A 264 -4.00 -19.99 -8.27
N THR A 265 -4.65 -21.10 -8.61
CA THR A 265 -5.49 -21.26 -9.79
C THR A 265 -6.84 -21.86 -9.43
N GLY A 266 -7.81 -21.79 -10.35
CA GLY A 266 -9.11 -22.45 -10.20
C GLY A 266 -10.05 -21.80 -9.16
N VAL A 267 -9.81 -20.54 -8.72
CA VAL A 267 -10.62 -19.84 -7.71
C VAL A 267 -12.08 -19.61 -8.13
N GLY A 268 -12.38 -19.62 -9.42
CA GLY A 268 -13.74 -19.56 -9.96
C GLY A 268 -14.47 -20.91 -9.95
N THR A 269 -13.80 -22.00 -9.57
CA THR A 269 -14.33 -23.37 -9.55
C THR A 269 -14.46 -23.90 -8.13
N ASP A 270 -14.95 -25.15 -8.00
CA ASP A 270 -15.00 -25.85 -6.72
C ASP A 270 -13.64 -26.44 -6.28
N HIS A 271 -12.60 -26.27 -7.10
CA HIS A 271 -11.28 -26.88 -6.90
C HIS A 271 -10.14 -25.86 -7.02
N PRO A 272 -10.12 -24.80 -6.17
CA PRO A 272 -8.95 -23.92 -6.11
C PRO A 272 -7.75 -24.74 -5.60
N LYS A 273 -6.58 -24.43 -6.14
CA LYS A 273 -5.32 -25.05 -5.72
C LYS A 273 -4.17 -24.06 -5.79
N SER A 274 -3.19 -24.20 -4.92
CA SER A 274 -1.91 -23.52 -4.97
C SER A 274 -0.80 -24.43 -5.46
N GLN A 275 0.30 -23.83 -5.83
CA GLN A 275 1.55 -24.49 -6.19
C GLN A 275 2.69 -23.52 -5.90
N LEU A 276 3.73 -23.96 -5.20
CA LEU A 276 4.98 -23.25 -5.10
C LEU A 276 5.66 -23.25 -6.48
N VAL A 277 5.84 -22.05 -7.07
CA VAL A 277 6.39 -21.91 -8.43
C VAL A 277 7.78 -21.31 -8.46
N TYR A 278 8.21 -20.67 -7.36
CA TYR A 278 9.55 -20.11 -7.23
C TYR A 278 9.94 -19.95 -5.76
N SER A 279 11.21 -20.19 -5.43
CA SER A 279 11.78 -19.93 -4.11
C SER A 279 12.91 -18.92 -4.26
N PHE A 280 12.78 -17.76 -3.58
CA PHE A 280 13.87 -16.79 -3.53
C PHE A 280 14.97 -17.32 -2.59
N PRO A 281 16.27 -17.07 -2.90
CA PRO A 281 17.39 -17.66 -2.14
C PRO A 281 17.66 -16.93 -0.81
N ALA A 282 16.62 -16.58 -0.07
CA ALA A 282 16.67 -15.93 1.24
C ALA A 282 15.34 -16.06 1.95
N SER A 283 15.21 -15.51 3.15
CA SER A 283 13.97 -15.30 3.89
C SER A 283 13.63 -13.80 4.00
N PHE A 284 12.43 -13.49 4.46
CA PHE A 284 11.88 -12.15 4.59
C PHE A 284 11.76 -11.43 3.24
N CYS A 285 10.77 -11.85 2.50
CA CYS A 285 10.30 -11.16 1.31
C CYS A 285 9.21 -10.17 1.67
N GLY A 286 9.27 -8.98 1.10
CA GLY A 286 8.29 -7.92 1.34
C GLY A 286 7.24 -7.85 0.23
N VAL A 287 6.59 -6.69 0.10
CA VAL A 287 5.43 -6.46 -0.76
C VAL A 287 5.80 -6.42 -2.24
N PRO A 288 5.26 -7.33 -3.08
CA PRO A 288 5.57 -7.40 -4.50
C PRO A 288 4.66 -6.49 -5.33
N THR A 289 5.15 -6.15 -6.54
CA THR A 289 4.39 -5.47 -7.58
C THR A 289 4.46 -6.25 -8.89
N ILE A 290 3.35 -6.33 -9.63
CA ILE A 290 3.31 -6.91 -10.98
C ILE A 290 3.13 -5.80 -12.02
N VAL A 291 3.99 -5.79 -13.03
CA VAL A 291 3.94 -4.86 -14.18
C VAL A 291 4.00 -5.69 -15.46
N GLY A 292 2.89 -5.75 -16.20
CA GLY A 292 2.78 -6.64 -17.36
C GLY A 292 2.96 -8.10 -16.94
N HIS A 293 4.00 -8.75 -17.46
CA HIS A 293 4.38 -10.13 -17.10
C HIS A 293 5.61 -10.20 -16.20
N TYR A 294 5.98 -9.09 -15.56
CA TYR A 294 7.07 -9.05 -14.59
C TYR A 294 6.57 -8.90 -13.18
N LEU A 295 7.07 -9.74 -12.26
CA LEU A 295 6.86 -9.63 -10.83
C LEU A 295 8.16 -9.09 -10.20
N LEU A 296 8.04 -7.95 -9.53
CA LEU A 296 9.14 -7.33 -8.79
C LEU A 296 8.98 -7.65 -7.30
N GLN A 297 9.97 -8.33 -6.74
CA GLN A 297 9.98 -8.78 -5.34
C GLN A 297 11.13 -8.15 -4.57
N SER A 298 10.80 -7.45 -3.49
CA SER A 298 11.79 -7.05 -2.49
C SER A 298 12.18 -8.24 -1.61
N VAL A 299 13.49 -8.47 -1.47
CA VAL A 299 14.06 -9.56 -0.66
C VAL A 299 15.01 -8.94 0.36
N LEU A 300 14.54 -8.83 1.62
CA LEU A 300 15.16 -7.99 2.65
C LEU A 300 16.62 -8.35 2.88
N TYR A 301 16.91 -9.61 3.21
CA TYR A 301 18.27 -10.03 3.57
C TYR A 301 19.21 -10.28 2.38
N LEU A 302 18.70 -10.17 1.15
CA LEU A 302 19.56 -10.03 -0.03
C LEU A 302 19.83 -8.56 -0.36
N HIS A 303 19.22 -7.62 0.37
CA HIS A 303 19.32 -6.19 0.08
C HIS A 303 18.97 -5.87 -1.38
N SER A 304 17.97 -6.58 -1.94
CA SER A 304 17.74 -6.59 -3.38
C SER A 304 16.25 -6.51 -3.74
N VAL A 305 15.99 -5.94 -4.91
CA VAL A 305 14.76 -6.18 -5.66
C VAL A 305 15.08 -7.14 -6.79
N ILE A 306 14.35 -8.26 -6.86
CA ILE A 306 14.47 -9.29 -7.89
C ILE A 306 13.28 -9.18 -8.83
N VAL A 307 13.52 -9.27 -10.13
CA VAL A 307 12.47 -9.26 -11.16
C VAL A 307 12.37 -10.65 -11.76
N LEU A 308 11.18 -11.22 -11.67
CA LEU A 308 10.83 -12.47 -12.32
C LEU A 308 9.98 -12.20 -13.58
N ASP A 309 10.30 -12.88 -14.67
CA ASP A 309 9.37 -13.06 -15.77
C ASP A 309 8.38 -14.18 -15.41
N ILE A 310 7.10 -13.84 -15.38
CA ILE A 310 5.99 -14.74 -15.07
C ILE A 310 5.09 -14.98 -16.31
N ALA A 311 5.60 -14.80 -17.52
CA ALA A 311 4.87 -15.11 -18.75
C ALA A 311 4.50 -16.61 -18.82
N ASP A 312 5.38 -17.50 -18.39
CA ASP A 312 5.03 -18.87 -18.00
C ASP A 312 4.84 -18.91 -16.47
N GLY A 313 3.61 -18.71 -16.04
CA GLY A 313 3.30 -18.63 -14.60
C GLY A 313 3.62 -19.88 -13.79
N ALA A 314 3.80 -21.03 -14.43
CA ALA A 314 4.21 -22.27 -13.76
C ALA A 314 5.73 -22.36 -13.60
N LYS A 315 6.50 -21.52 -14.30
CA LYS A 315 7.97 -21.52 -14.30
C LYS A 315 8.55 -20.11 -14.36
N PRO A 316 8.31 -19.29 -13.31
CA PRO A 316 8.90 -17.97 -13.22
C PRO A 316 10.43 -18.03 -13.37
N ALA A 317 11.01 -17.04 -14.06
CA ALA A 317 12.44 -16.96 -14.28
C ALA A 317 13.00 -15.60 -13.85
N GLU A 318 14.09 -15.56 -13.09
CA GLU A 318 14.77 -14.31 -12.78
C GLU A 318 15.38 -13.69 -14.06
N VAL A 319 15.03 -12.44 -14.35
CA VAL A 319 15.52 -11.70 -15.52
C VAL A 319 16.41 -10.53 -15.13
N SER A 320 16.23 -9.96 -13.94
CA SER A 320 17.12 -8.92 -13.44
C SER A 320 17.07 -8.84 -11.91
N ARG A 321 18.11 -8.23 -11.35
CA ARG A 321 18.24 -7.99 -9.91
C ARG A 321 18.94 -6.66 -9.68
N LEU A 322 18.41 -5.85 -8.77
CA LEU A 322 19.09 -4.67 -8.24
C LEU A 322 19.48 -4.92 -6.79
N LYS A 323 20.77 -4.89 -6.49
CA LYS A 323 21.28 -4.93 -5.12
C LYS A 323 21.51 -3.49 -4.62
N PHE A 324 20.99 -3.20 -3.42
CA PHE A 324 21.25 -1.98 -2.66
C PHE A 324 22.49 -2.16 -1.76
N ASP A 325 22.82 -1.10 -1.01
CA ASP A 325 23.80 -1.15 0.06
C ASP A 325 23.39 -2.17 1.15
N ASP A 326 24.34 -2.80 1.80
CA ASP A 326 24.11 -3.83 2.83
C ASP A 326 23.40 -3.29 4.09
N ASN A 327 23.27 -1.96 4.23
CA ASN A 327 22.49 -1.31 5.29
C ASN A 327 21.10 -0.87 4.82
N TYR A 328 20.60 -1.36 3.68
CA TYR A 328 19.25 -1.10 3.19
C TYR A 328 18.47 -2.40 3.01
N TYR A 329 17.30 -2.50 3.62
CA TYR A 329 16.46 -3.69 3.63
C TYR A 329 15.17 -3.37 2.85
N PRO A 330 15.09 -3.63 1.52
CA PRO A 330 13.93 -3.30 0.72
C PRO A 330 12.70 -4.09 1.18
N HIS A 331 11.55 -3.43 1.28
CA HIS A 331 10.32 -4.06 1.76
C HIS A 331 9.12 -3.83 0.83
N TRP A 332 8.63 -2.60 0.70
CA TRP A 332 7.50 -2.27 -0.15
C TRP A 332 7.94 -1.96 -1.57
N THR A 333 7.20 -2.45 -2.57
CA THR A 333 7.33 -2.00 -3.97
C THR A 333 6.00 -1.47 -4.47
N GLY A 334 6.02 -0.42 -5.29
CA GLY A 334 4.83 0.18 -5.91
C GLY A 334 5.11 0.72 -7.30
N TRP A 335 4.17 0.52 -8.23
CA TRP A 335 4.32 0.92 -9.64
C TRP A 335 3.68 2.27 -9.95
N ASP A 336 4.40 3.09 -10.68
CA ASP A 336 3.90 4.30 -11.31
C ASP A 336 3.78 4.14 -12.83
N PRO A 337 2.58 3.92 -13.36
CA PRO A 337 2.38 3.80 -14.80
C PRO A 337 2.61 5.11 -15.57
N LYS A 338 2.55 6.27 -14.89
CA LYS A 338 2.71 7.59 -15.52
C LYS A 338 4.15 7.88 -15.89
N THR A 339 5.09 7.51 -15.04
CA THR A 339 6.52 7.81 -15.23
C THR A 339 7.40 6.59 -15.49
N GLY A 340 6.85 5.38 -15.37
CA GLY A 340 7.60 4.14 -15.49
C GLY A 340 8.59 3.91 -14.34
N ARG A 341 8.20 4.28 -13.12
CA ARG A 341 9.02 4.12 -11.92
C ARG A 341 8.43 3.10 -10.97
N ILE A 342 9.33 2.44 -10.23
CA ILE A 342 8.99 1.62 -9.08
C ILE A 342 9.49 2.35 -7.83
N VAL A 343 8.61 2.57 -6.86
CA VAL A 343 9.04 3.01 -5.53
C VAL A 343 9.44 1.81 -4.68
N VAL A 344 10.50 1.98 -3.88
CA VAL A 344 10.94 0.98 -2.91
C VAL A 344 11.15 1.65 -1.56
N THR A 345 10.50 1.13 -0.49
CA THR A 345 10.77 1.57 0.89
C THR A 345 11.57 0.52 1.65
N GLY A 346 12.18 0.93 2.77
CA GLY A 346 12.86 0.00 3.66
C GLY A 346 11.94 -0.67 4.67
N GLY A 347 12.33 -1.84 5.17
CA GLY A 347 11.56 -2.68 6.10
C GLY A 347 11.81 -2.43 7.58
N GLY A 348 12.09 -1.19 7.98
CA GLY A 348 12.22 -0.82 9.39
C GLY A 348 13.64 -0.92 9.96
N ALA A 349 14.51 -1.69 9.37
CA ALA A 349 15.92 -1.78 9.73
C ALA A 349 16.79 -1.00 8.75
N GLY A 350 17.97 -0.59 9.17
CA GLY A 350 18.97 0.06 8.33
C GLY A 350 18.68 1.53 8.02
N GLU A 351 19.10 1.99 6.83
CA GLU A 351 18.94 3.39 6.43
C GLU A 351 17.47 3.68 6.07
N PRO A 352 16.80 4.62 6.74
CA PRO A 352 15.42 4.98 6.40
C PRO A 352 15.41 5.90 5.17
N ARG A 353 15.46 5.27 4.01
CA ARG A 353 15.48 5.91 2.69
C ARG A 353 14.44 5.26 1.78
N LEU A 354 13.85 6.05 0.91
CA LEU A 354 12.95 5.59 -0.14
C LEU A 354 13.65 5.80 -1.48
N TYR A 355 13.66 4.78 -2.34
CA TYR A 355 14.21 4.86 -3.68
C TYR A 355 13.14 4.86 -4.76
N LEU A 356 13.40 5.54 -5.87
CA LEU A 356 12.73 5.28 -7.12
C LEU A 356 13.66 4.51 -8.05
N LEU A 357 13.10 3.52 -8.73
CA LEU A 357 13.80 2.73 -9.74
C LEU A 357 13.19 3.03 -11.11
N LYS A 358 14.03 3.14 -12.12
CA LYS A 358 13.64 3.05 -13.54
C LYS A 358 13.38 1.60 -13.84
N PHE A 359 12.23 1.32 -14.45
CA PHE A 359 11.86 -0.02 -14.86
C PHE A 359 11.63 -0.06 -16.38
N ASP A 360 12.34 -0.93 -17.07
CA ASP A 360 12.14 -1.19 -18.48
C ASP A 360 11.13 -2.34 -18.66
N SER A 361 9.90 -2.01 -19.00
CA SER A 361 8.83 -2.98 -19.20
C SER A 361 9.00 -3.89 -20.42
N ALA A 362 9.96 -3.62 -21.29
CA ALA A 362 10.27 -4.48 -22.45
C ALA A 362 11.26 -5.60 -22.09
N THR A 363 12.14 -5.36 -21.13
CA THR A 363 13.25 -6.28 -20.78
C THR A 363 13.21 -6.76 -19.33
N GLY A 364 12.39 -6.13 -18.46
CA GLY A 364 12.39 -6.38 -17.03
C GLY A 364 13.60 -5.79 -16.29
N ALA A 365 14.44 -4.99 -16.95
CA ALA A 365 15.62 -4.40 -16.33
C ALA A 365 15.22 -3.29 -15.31
N VAL A 366 15.94 -3.25 -14.17
CA VAL A 366 15.79 -2.24 -13.13
C VAL A 366 17.11 -1.54 -12.85
N SER A 367 17.03 -0.24 -12.57
CA SER A 367 18.17 0.57 -12.09
C SER A 367 17.66 1.68 -11.16
N VAL A 368 18.52 2.17 -10.27
CA VAL A 368 18.18 3.33 -9.44
C VAL A 368 17.96 4.57 -10.33
N ASP A 369 16.95 5.38 -10.00
CA ASP A 369 16.78 6.69 -10.62
C ASP A 369 17.61 7.73 -9.85
N ASP A 370 18.86 7.96 -10.29
CA ASP A 370 19.79 8.88 -9.64
C ASP A 370 19.31 10.34 -9.68
N ALA A 371 18.38 10.68 -10.59
CA ALA A 371 17.80 12.02 -10.65
C ALA A 371 16.78 12.28 -9.52
N PHE A 372 16.22 11.20 -8.96
CA PHE A 372 15.35 11.30 -7.78
C PHE A 372 16.23 11.35 -6.52
N HIS A 373 16.45 12.54 -6.00
CA HIS A 373 17.29 12.72 -4.81
C HIS A 373 16.81 13.86 -3.91
N ASP A 374 17.10 13.72 -2.62
CA ASP A 374 16.84 14.71 -1.59
C ASP A 374 17.96 15.77 -1.49
N ALA A 375 17.93 16.60 -0.47
CA ALA A 375 18.88 17.68 -0.21
C ALA A 375 20.32 17.19 0.03
N ASP A 376 20.52 15.92 0.35
CA ASP A 376 21.83 15.29 0.52
C ASP A 376 22.48 14.86 -0.82
N GLU A 377 21.79 15.10 -1.95
CA GLU A 377 22.23 14.79 -3.33
C GLU A 377 22.54 13.31 -3.58
N LYS A 378 22.19 12.42 -2.64
CA LYS A 378 22.25 10.97 -2.84
C LYS A 378 20.94 10.47 -3.43
N PRO A 379 20.98 9.42 -4.29
CA PRO A 379 19.76 8.81 -4.81
C PRO A 379 18.75 8.47 -3.72
N GLY A 380 17.49 8.72 -3.99
CA GLY A 380 16.40 8.47 -3.06
C GLY A 380 16.12 9.62 -2.09
N PHE A 381 15.01 9.51 -1.37
CA PHE A 381 14.57 10.47 -0.36
C PHE A 381 14.94 9.99 1.04
N LYS A 382 15.65 10.83 1.80
CA LYS A 382 16.15 10.50 3.14
C LYS A 382 15.13 10.86 4.21
N PHE A 383 14.77 9.89 5.08
CA PHE A 383 13.88 10.10 6.24
C PHE A 383 14.63 10.30 7.56
N ALA A 384 15.94 10.04 7.61
CA ALA A 384 16.74 10.13 8.83
C ALA A 384 17.02 11.58 9.23
N ASP A 385 16.94 11.88 10.52
CA ASP A 385 17.42 13.11 11.18
C ASP A 385 16.89 14.39 10.51
N ARG A 386 15.57 14.49 10.35
CA ARG A 386 14.93 15.66 9.69
C ARG A 386 14.20 16.54 10.67
N ASP A 387 14.16 17.85 10.31
CA ASP A 387 13.16 18.79 10.79
C ASP A 387 11.95 18.75 9.84
N TRP A 388 10.82 18.21 10.30
CA TRP A 388 9.64 18.03 9.48
C TRP A 388 8.73 19.27 9.51
N PRO A 389 8.06 19.64 8.39
CA PRO A 389 7.23 20.85 8.32
C PRO A 389 6.13 20.95 9.37
N HIS A 390 5.63 19.83 9.89
CA HIS A 390 4.63 19.82 10.96
C HIS A 390 5.20 20.03 12.36
N GLY A 391 6.49 20.42 12.49
CA GLY A 391 7.12 20.81 13.74
C GLY A 391 7.75 19.67 14.54
N TRP A 392 7.75 18.47 14.02
CA TRP A 392 8.45 17.34 14.62
C TRP A 392 9.90 17.24 14.10
N LYS A 393 10.79 16.71 14.94
CA LYS A 393 12.19 16.47 14.62
C LYS A 393 12.57 15.04 14.98
N GLY A 394 13.03 14.29 13.98
CA GLY A 394 13.41 12.89 14.16
C GLY A 394 13.55 12.14 12.84
N SER A 395 13.76 10.84 12.97
CA SER A 395 13.89 9.91 11.84
C SER A 395 12.55 9.21 11.57
N GLY A 396 12.00 9.44 10.39
CA GLY A 396 10.79 8.76 9.94
C GLY A 396 11.11 7.37 9.37
N ILE A 397 10.12 6.49 9.39
CA ILE A 397 10.14 5.20 8.71
C ILE A 397 8.93 5.08 7.78
N PRO A 398 9.11 5.21 6.45
CA PRO A 398 8.03 5.01 5.50
C PRO A 398 7.73 3.53 5.33
N HIS A 399 6.44 3.16 5.25
CA HIS A 399 6.03 1.79 4.94
C HIS A 399 5.19 1.75 3.66
N GLY A 400 3.87 1.95 3.72
CA GLY A 400 3.01 2.02 2.54
C GLY A 400 3.23 3.31 1.76
N VAL A 401 3.36 3.22 0.45
CA VAL A 401 3.63 4.36 -0.43
C VAL A 401 2.85 4.24 -1.73
N VAL A 402 2.24 5.35 -2.16
CA VAL A 402 1.50 5.42 -3.44
C VAL A 402 1.86 6.67 -4.22
N PHE A 403 1.81 6.57 -5.55
CA PHE A 403 1.92 7.73 -6.44
C PHE A 403 0.58 8.44 -6.60
N SER A 404 0.58 9.75 -6.83
CA SER A 404 -0.60 10.48 -7.29
C SER A 404 -1.03 9.99 -8.68
N ARG A 405 -2.26 10.26 -9.04
CA ARG A 405 -2.79 9.95 -10.38
C ARG A 405 -2.26 10.91 -11.44
#